data_2157f74b4e9f99d8ea88f773ea5fe15c
#
_entry.id   2157f74b4e9f99d8ea88f773ea5fe15c
#
_cell.length_a   1.000
_cell.length_b   1.000
_cell.length_c   1.000
_cell.angle_alpha   90.00
_cell.angle_beta   90.00
_cell.angle_gamma   90.00
#
_symmetry.space_group_name_H-M   'P 1'
#
loop_
_entity.id
_entity.type
_entity.pdbx_description
1 polymer ?
#
loop_
_entity_poly.entity_id
_entity_poly.type
_entity_poly.pdbx_seq_one_letter_code
_entity_poly.pdbx_strand_id
1 'polypeptide(L)'
;MGIIELKNIVKTFPSEKVGEGVHAVKNVSLSIEEGDIFGIIGYSGAGKSTLVRCINLLESPTSGEVLVEGKNITAYSEAQLRAVRRRMGMIFQHFNLLNSANVFENVAAPLKNQRRFTKDEIEEKRAELRKDSSLSEKEIKEKEKALLKSNKKLSGKEIKERVEEMLRLTGLEDKARAYPSQLSGGQKQRVAIARALVGKPKILLCDEATSALDPNTTTQIIELLRSLQEKLKLTVVMITHQMEVVKSICNKVAVMEDGKVIEEGSLVEVFSEPKSSTTKEFREKTLYRKEALALTEKNRRNLYELTFIGEKANDPAIMELVRTYPVEVSILFGNIEILSGVPFGTLTIDMKGEGKDILDAVAYLKSREIKVEELGGHRIEGFSGEENDSCRGQNPEYYKNTERSEEVKIDDELREEDKIWNG
;
A
#
# COMPACT_ATOMS: atom_id res chain seq x y z
N MET A 1 9.13 13.42 -13.43
CA MET A 1 7.74 13.53 -13.96
C MET A 1 7.10 12.18 -13.77
N GLY A 2 6.06 12.11 -12.96
CA GLY A 2 5.43 10.84 -12.58
C GLY A 2 4.80 10.14 -13.80
N ILE A 3 4.76 8.80 -13.75
CA ILE A 3 4.02 8.03 -14.75
C ILE A 3 2.51 8.24 -14.60
N ILE A 4 2.05 8.55 -13.35
CA ILE A 4 0.68 8.95 -13.02
C ILE A 4 0.77 10.25 -12.22
N GLU A 5 0.06 11.29 -12.64
CA GLU A 5 -0.10 12.52 -11.88
C GLU A 5 -1.59 12.85 -11.74
N LEU A 6 -2.02 13.03 -10.51
CA LEU A 6 -3.35 13.53 -10.15
C LEU A 6 -3.21 14.99 -9.74
N LYS A 7 -4.02 15.87 -10.33
CA LYS A 7 -3.99 17.30 -10.03
C LYS A 7 -5.36 17.77 -9.58
N ASN A 8 -5.47 18.13 -8.31
CA ASN A 8 -6.66 18.69 -7.68
C ASN A 8 -7.93 17.85 -7.93
N ILE A 9 -7.82 16.53 -7.83
CA ILE A 9 -8.93 15.61 -8.08
C ILE A 9 -10.02 15.79 -7.04
N VAL A 10 -11.22 16.07 -7.53
CA VAL A 10 -12.45 16.07 -6.74
C VAL A 10 -13.42 15.07 -7.33
N LYS A 11 -14.04 14.25 -6.49
CA LYS A 11 -15.14 13.37 -6.88
C LYS A 11 -16.29 13.49 -5.90
N THR A 12 -17.41 13.91 -6.41
CA THR A 12 -18.67 14.01 -5.68
C THR A 12 -19.70 13.12 -6.35
N PHE A 13 -20.35 12.25 -5.59
CA PHE A 13 -21.50 11.48 -6.04
C PHE A 13 -22.78 12.22 -5.68
N PRO A 14 -23.77 12.27 -6.59
CA PRO A 14 -25.07 12.86 -6.27
C PRO A 14 -25.74 12.06 -5.16
N SER A 15 -26.41 12.76 -4.23
CA SER A 15 -27.27 12.14 -3.21
C SER A 15 -28.73 12.32 -3.60
N GLU A 16 -29.59 11.38 -3.19
CA GLU A 16 -31.06 11.52 -3.37
C GLU A 16 -31.65 12.66 -2.55
N LYS A 17 -30.94 13.12 -1.52
CA LYS A 17 -31.33 14.31 -0.74
C LYS A 17 -30.85 15.57 -1.46
N VAL A 18 -31.79 16.46 -1.74
CA VAL A 18 -31.54 17.76 -2.40
C VAL A 18 -30.50 18.54 -1.61
N GLY A 19 -29.35 18.80 -2.22
CA GLY A 19 -28.28 19.68 -1.70
C GLY A 19 -27.05 19.03 -1.09
N GLU A 20 -27.02 17.72 -0.83
CA GLU A 20 -25.88 17.04 -0.20
C GLU A 20 -25.34 15.92 -1.09
N GLY A 21 -24.33 16.20 -1.91
CA GLY A 21 -23.55 15.17 -2.59
C GLY A 21 -22.50 14.54 -1.64
N VAL A 22 -22.20 13.25 -1.82
CA VAL A 22 -21.12 12.58 -1.09
C VAL A 22 -19.79 12.94 -1.71
N HIS A 23 -18.97 13.72 -1.03
CA HIS A 23 -17.63 14.10 -1.44
C HIS A 23 -16.63 12.95 -1.14
N ALA A 24 -16.49 12.02 -2.07
CA ALA A 24 -15.63 10.85 -1.88
C ALA A 24 -14.12 11.17 -2.04
N VAL A 25 -13.78 12.17 -2.86
CA VAL A 25 -12.41 12.67 -3.04
C VAL A 25 -12.45 14.20 -3.02
N LYS A 26 -11.58 14.80 -2.19
CA LYS A 26 -11.60 16.23 -1.89
C LYS A 26 -10.23 16.85 -2.20
N ASN A 27 -10.07 17.36 -3.43
CA ASN A 27 -8.87 18.10 -3.87
C ASN A 27 -7.55 17.33 -3.66
N VAL A 28 -7.48 16.09 -4.17
CA VAL A 28 -6.29 15.25 -4.07
C VAL A 28 -5.34 15.52 -5.23
N SER A 29 -4.08 15.82 -4.89
CA SER A 29 -2.96 15.86 -5.83
C SER A 29 -1.93 14.81 -5.40
N LEU A 30 -1.41 14.00 -6.35
CA LEU A 30 -0.53 12.88 -6.08
C LEU A 30 0.34 12.59 -7.29
N SER A 31 1.61 12.23 -7.09
CA SER A 31 2.53 11.85 -8.15
C SER A 31 3.13 10.48 -7.89
N ILE A 32 2.99 9.56 -8.84
CA ILE A 32 3.53 8.19 -8.77
C ILE A 32 4.58 8.04 -9.87
N GLU A 33 5.78 7.62 -9.48
CA GLU A 33 6.90 7.49 -10.40
C GLU A 33 6.93 6.10 -11.06
N GLU A 34 7.60 6.01 -12.21
CA GLU A 34 7.77 4.74 -12.93
C GLU A 34 8.57 3.74 -12.08
N GLY A 35 8.04 2.52 -11.95
CA GLY A 35 8.64 1.47 -11.13
C GLY A 35 8.26 1.46 -9.66
N ASP A 36 7.52 2.46 -9.17
CA ASP A 36 7.02 2.47 -7.80
C ASP A 36 6.02 1.32 -7.55
N ILE A 37 6.05 0.80 -6.33
CA ILE A 37 4.93 0.08 -5.73
C ILE A 37 4.31 1.02 -4.69
N PHE A 38 3.30 1.75 -5.11
CA PHE A 38 2.69 2.83 -4.35
C PHE A 38 1.46 2.36 -3.61
N GLY A 39 1.47 2.46 -2.28
CA GLY A 39 0.36 2.11 -1.40
C GLY A 39 -0.57 3.30 -1.15
N ILE A 40 -1.88 3.12 -1.30
CA ILE A 40 -2.89 4.09 -0.83
C ILE A 40 -3.61 3.44 0.35
N ILE A 41 -3.37 3.96 1.55
CA ILE A 41 -3.88 3.42 2.80
C ILE A 41 -4.88 4.38 3.46
N GLY A 42 -5.70 3.85 4.35
CA GLY A 42 -6.72 4.64 5.06
C GLY A 42 -7.87 3.76 5.52
N TYR A 43 -8.74 4.27 6.38
CA TYR A 43 -9.92 3.54 6.85
C TYR A 43 -10.94 3.29 5.74
N SER A 44 -11.90 2.39 6.01
CA SER A 44 -13.03 2.18 5.11
C SER A 44 -13.79 3.51 4.93
N GLY A 45 -14.20 3.82 3.70
CA GLY A 45 -14.86 5.10 3.40
C GLY A 45 -13.93 6.29 3.15
N ALA A 46 -12.61 6.18 3.34
CA ALA A 46 -11.66 7.29 3.10
C ALA A 46 -11.52 7.74 1.62
N GLY A 47 -12.21 7.08 0.67
CA GLY A 47 -12.20 7.48 -0.74
C GLY A 47 -11.17 6.74 -1.62
N LYS A 48 -10.40 5.80 -1.08
CA LYS A 48 -9.31 5.09 -1.76
C LYS A 48 -9.71 4.44 -3.09
N SER A 49 -10.73 3.56 -3.08
CA SER A 49 -11.19 2.85 -4.28
C SER A 49 -11.74 3.83 -5.32
N THR A 50 -12.39 4.93 -4.89
CA THR A 50 -12.83 6.01 -5.77
C THR A 50 -11.65 6.69 -6.43
N LEU A 51 -10.58 7.01 -5.67
CA LEU A 51 -9.39 7.65 -6.19
C LEU A 51 -8.69 6.78 -7.24
N VAL A 52 -8.51 5.47 -6.97
CA VAL A 52 -7.89 4.55 -7.95
C VAL A 52 -8.76 4.38 -9.20
N ARG A 53 -10.07 4.37 -9.07
CA ARG A 53 -10.97 4.34 -10.23
C ARG A 53 -10.96 5.66 -11.02
N CYS A 54 -10.56 6.77 -10.41
CA CYS A 54 -10.29 8.02 -11.14
C CYS A 54 -8.98 7.92 -11.96
N ILE A 55 -7.96 7.19 -11.50
CA ILE A 55 -6.69 7.02 -12.25
C ILE A 55 -6.94 6.45 -13.64
N ASN A 56 -7.80 5.45 -13.76
CA ASN A 56 -8.12 4.83 -15.06
C ASN A 56 -9.42 5.34 -15.68
N LEU A 57 -10.01 6.41 -15.10
CA LEU A 57 -11.29 7.01 -15.51
C LEU A 57 -12.45 6.00 -15.61
N LEU A 58 -12.45 4.91 -14.82
CA LEU A 58 -13.66 4.13 -14.56
C LEU A 58 -14.69 4.99 -13.80
N GLU A 59 -14.19 5.88 -12.94
CA GLU A 59 -14.93 6.98 -12.33
C GLU A 59 -14.35 8.30 -12.84
N SER A 60 -15.13 9.05 -13.60
CA SER A 60 -14.70 10.38 -14.02
C SER A 60 -14.67 11.33 -12.81
N PRO A 61 -13.58 12.07 -12.57
CA PRO A 61 -13.55 13.09 -11.53
C PRO A 61 -14.59 14.18 -11.82
N THR A 62 -15.11 14.81 -10.78
CA THR A 62 -16.00 15.99 -10.91
C THR A 62 -15.20 17.21 -11.36
N SER A 63 -13.95 17.33 -10.91
CA SER A 63 -12.99 18.33 -11.34
C SER A 63 -11.57 17.83 -11.11
N GLY A 64 -10.59 18.53 -11.68
CA GLY A 64 -9.18 18.16 -11.65
C GLY A 64 -8.73 17.42 -12.91
N GLU A 65 -7.45 17.06 -12.96
CA GLU A 65 -6.82 16.44 -14.11
C GLU A 65 -6.10 15.14 -13.73
N VAL A 66 -6.22 14.14 -14.60
CA VAL A 66 -5.47 12.89 -14.52
C VAL A 66 -4.50 12.84 -15.69
N LEU A 67 -3.21 12.81 -15.37
CA LEU A 67 -2.15 12.65 -16.37
C LEU A 67 -1.57 11.23 -16.25
N VAL A 68 -1.40 10.59 -17.39
CA VAL A 68 -0.76 9.28 -17.52
C VAL A 68 0.30 9.37 -18.58
N GLU A 69 1.54 9.02 -18.23
CA GLU A 69 2.71 9.18 -19.10
C GLU A 69 2.79 10.61 -19.70
N GLY A 70 2.52 11.63 -18.85
CA GLY A 70 2.53 13.04 -19.22
C GLY A 70 1.35 13.53 -20.07
N LYS A 71 0.38 12.66 -20.40
CA LYS A 71 -0.79 13.02 -21.21
C LYS A 71 -2.01 13.18 -20.30
N ASN A 72 -2.68 14.34 -20.36
CA ASN A 72 -3.95 14.54 -19.68
C ASN A 72 -5.05 13.70 -20.36
N ILE A 73 -5.53 12.68 -19.63
CA ILE A 73 -6.53 11.74 -20.15
C ILE A 73 -7.97 12.11 -19.75
N THR A 74 -8.15 13.15 -18.93
CA THR A 74 -9.48 13.53 -18.39
C THR A 74 -10.47 13.92 -19.49
N ALA A 75 -9.98 14.54 -20.57
CA ALA A 75 -10.79 14.96 -21.71
C ALA A 75 -10.85 13.93 -22.85
N TYR A 76 -10.36 12.72 -22.65
CA TYR A 76 -10.30 11.70 -23.71
C TYR A 76 -11.67 11.11 -24.01
N SER A 77 -11.92 10.86 -25.30
CA SER A 77 -13.07 10.08 -25.75
C SER A 77 -12.97 8.63 -25.27
N GLU A 78 -14.10 7.92 -25.20
CA GLU A 78 -14.13 6.50 -24.84
C GLU A 78 -13.21 5.60 -25.68
N ALA A 79 -13.00 5.95 -26.96
CA ALA A 79 -12.07 5.21 -27.83
C ALA A 79 -10.61 5.41 -27.39
N GLN A 80 -10.23 6.63 -27.00
CA GLN A 80 -8.90 6.97 -26.47
C GLN A 80 -8.71 6.35 -25.10
N LEU A 81 -9.71 6.43 -24.20
CA LEU A 81 -9.67 5.80 -22.89
C LEU A 81 -9.48 4.28 -22.96
N ARG A 82 -10.15 3.60 -23.92
CA ARG A 82 -9.89 2.18 -24.15
C ARG A 82 -8.44 1.89 -24.54
N ALA A 83 -7.78 2.79 -25.27
CA ALA A 83 -6.37 2.64 -25.61
C ALA A 83 -5.45 2.81 -24.38
N VAL A 84 -5.73 3.82 -23.53
CA VAL A 84 -4.99 4.04 -22.27
C VAL A 84 -5.21 2.88 -21.30
N ARG A 85 -6.47 2.45 -21.10
CA ARG A 85 -6.81 1.32 -20.20
C ARG A 85 -6.16 -0.01 -20.61
N ARG A 86 -5.74 -0.19 -21.86
CA ARG A 86 -4.94 -1.37 -22.27
C ARG A 86 -3.52 -1.34 -21.71
N ARG A 87 -2.99 -0.15 -21.41
CA ARG A 87 -1.67 0.04 -20.79
C ARG A 87 -1.75 -0.04 -19.26
N MET A 88 -2.96 -0.22 -18.71
CA MET A 88 -3.25 -0.36 -17.28
C MET A 88 -3.93 -1.70 -17.04
N GLY A 89 -3.30 -2.56 -16.24
CA GLY A 89 -3.96 -3.72 -15.66
C GLY A 89 -4.77 -3.31 -14.45
N MET A 90 -5.89 -3.99 -14.18
CA MET A 90 -6.63 -3.79 -12.93
C MET A 90 -7.01 -5.12 -12.30
N ILE A 91 -6.73 -5.24 -11.02
CA ILE A 91 -7.13 -6.34 -10.16
C ILE A 91 -8.21 -5.79 -9.23
N PHE A 92 -9.37 -6.42 -9.22
CA PHE A 92 -10.54 -6.02 -8.42
C PHE A 92 -10.65 -6.86 -7.15
N GLN A 93 -11.28 -6.33 -6.13
CA GLN A 93 -11.50 -6.95 -4.82
C GLN A 93 -12.16 -8.35 -4.91
N HIS A 94 -13.12 -8.55 -5.81
CA HIS A 94 -13.89 -9.79 -5.96
C HIS A 94 -13.47 -10.66 -7.17
N PHE A 95 -12.19 -10.63 -7.57
CA PHE A 95 -11.63 -11.37 -8.71
C PHE A 95 -12.29 -11.05 -10.07
N ASN A 96 -13.59 -10.84 -10.14
CA ASN A 96 -14.41 -10.55 -11.32
C ASN A 96 -14.15 -11.51 -12.50
N LEU A 97 -14.01 -12.80 -12.20
CA LEU A 97 -13.83 -13.83 -13.21
C LEU A 97 -15.14 -14.15 -13.91
N LEU A 98 -15.05 -14.47 -15.21
CA LEU A 98 -16.17 -14.95 -16.01
C LEU A 98 -16.45 -16.42 -15.62
N ASN A 99 -17.54 -16.68 -14.90
CA ASN A 99 -17.88 -18.04 -14.42
C ASN A 99 -18.16 -19.03 -15.55
N SER A 100 -18.62 -18.55 -16.71
CA SER A 100 -18.88 -19.36 -17.90
C SER A 100 -17.64 -19.65 -18.75
N ALA A 101 -16.48 -19.10 -18.38
CA ALA A 101 -15.22 -19.24 -19.10
C ALA A 101 -14.20 -19.95 -18.21
N ASN A 102 -13.38 -20.82 -18.82
CA ASN A 102 -12.26 -21.46 -18.12
C ASN A 102 -11.12 -20.46 -17.84
N VAL A 103 -10.06 -20.91 -17.16
CA VAL A 103 -8.91 -20.08 -16.82
C VAL A 103 -8.25 -19.46 -18.05
N PHE A 104 -8.00 -20.30 -19.10
CA PHE A 104 -7.40 -19.82 -20.35
C PHE A 104 -8.24 -18.71 -20.98
N GLU A 105 -9.54 -18.91 -21.07
CA GLU A 105 -10.48 -17.95 -21.67
C GLU A 105 -10.61 -16.66 -20.86
N ASN A 106 -10.59 -16.75 -19.52
CA ASN A 106 -10.55 -15.59 -18.63
C ASN A 106 -9.30 -14.74 -18.87
N VAL A 107 -8.12 -15.38 -18.94
CA VAL A 107 -6.86 -14.68 -19.19
C VAL A 107 -6.80 -14.15 -20.63
N ALA A 108 -7.34 -14.88 -21.63
CA ALA A 108 -7.36 -14.44 -23.02
C ALA A 108 -8.35 -13.28 -23.29
N ALA A 109 -9.34 -13.07 -22.42
CA ALA A 109 -10.42 -12.12 -22.66
C ALA A 109 -9.95 -10.69 -23.02
N PRO A 110 -8.96 -10.08 -22.34
CA PRO A 110 -8.46 -8.77 -22.70
C PRO A 110 -7.80 -8.69 -24.08
N LEU A 111 -7.29 -9.81 -24.61
CA LEU A 111 -6.59 -9.87 -25.90
C LEU A 111 -7.54 -10.04 -27.09
N LYS A 112 -8.77 -10.47 -26.86
CA LYS A 112 -9.76 -10.66 -27.92
C LYS A 112 -9.99 -9.33 -28.66
N ASN A 113 -9.84 -9.35 -29.97
CA ASN A 113 -9.97 -8.19 -30.85
C ASN A 113 -8.93 -7.06 -30.67
N GLN A 114 -7.85 -7.27 -29.90
CA GLN A 114 -6.76 -6.31 -29.84
C GLN A 114 -5.94 -6.29 -31.14
N ARG A 115 -5.47 -5.09 -31.50
CA ARG A 115 -4.39 -4.94 -32.48
C ARG A 115 -3.04 -5.03 -31.76
N ARG A 116 -1.98 -5.38 -32.48
CA ARG A 116 -0.61 -5.52 -31.91
C ARG A 116 -0.14 -4.26 -31.21
N PHE A 117 -0.44 -3.11 -31.83
CA PHE A 117 -0.06 -1.79 -31.27
C PHE A 117 -1.28 -0.89 -31.16
N THR A 118 -1.29 -0.05 -30.14
CA THR A 118 -2.21 1.09 -30.02
C THR A 118 -1.79 2.19 -30.99
N LYS A 119 -2.61 3.22 -31.17
CA LYS A 119 -2.23 4.37 -31.99
C LYS A 119 -1.01 5.09 -31.40
N ASP A 120 -0.96 5.24 -30.07
CA ASP A 120 0.13 5.93 -29.38
C ASP A 120 1.45 5.16 -29.51
N GLU A 121 1.44 3.83 -29.35
CA GLU A 121 2.61 2.98 -29.58
C GLU A 121 3.11 3.04 -31.02
N ILE A 122 2.23 3.21 -31.99
CA ILE A 122 2.62 3.41 -33.38
C ILE A 122 3.33 4.77 -33.54
N GLU A 123 2.78 5.83 -32.97
CA GLU A 123 3.40 7.15 -33.05
C GLU A 123 4.74 7.21 -32.30
N GLU A 124 4.84 6.57 -31.13
CA GLU A 124 6.11 6.42 -30.40
C GLU A 124 7.16 5.72 -31.26
N LYS A 125 6.82 4.55 -31.84
CA LYS A 125 7.73 3.81 -32.77
C LYS A 125 8.10 4.60 -34.03
N ARG A 126 7.17 5.37 -34.55
CA ARG A 126 7.48 6.28 -35.69
C ARG A 126 8.43 7.39 -35.28
N ALA A 127 8.24 7.98 -34.10
CA ALA A 127 9.14 9.01 -33.57
C ALA A 127 10.54 8.44 -33.31
N GLU A 128 10.66 7.19 -32.81
CA GLU A 128 11.94 6.49 -32.66
C GLU A 128 12.62 6.28 -34.02
N LEU A 129 11.89 5.78 -35.03
CA LEU A 129 12.43 5.60 -36.38
C LEU A 129 12.95 6.89 -37.01
N ARG A 130 12.27 8.03 -36.73
CA ARG A 130 12.67 9.36 -37.24
C ARG A 130 13.87 9.95 -36.49
N LYS A 131 14.13 9.53 -35.28
CA LYS A 131 15.31 9.95 -34.48
C LYS A 131 16.56 9.15 -34.81
N ASP A 132 16.40 8.00 -35.47
CA ASP A 132 17.54 7.14 -35.85
C ASP A 132 18.32 7.77 -37.01
N SER A 133 19.41 8.43 -36.68
CA SER A 133 20.30 9.10 -37.65
C SER A 133 21.03 8.14 -38.60
N SER A 134 20.97 6.82 -38.37
CA SER A 134 21.54 5.80 -39.24
C SER A 134 20.66 5.46 -40.44
N LEU A 135 19.40 5.91 -40.45
CA LEU A 135 18.39 5.58 -41.45
C LEU A 135 18.19 6.74 -42.43
N SER A 136 18.13 6.44 -43.73
CA SER A 136 17.71 7.40 -44.73
C SER A 136 16.20 7.65 -44.67
N GLU A 137 15.74 8.79 -45.20
CA GLU A 137 14.32 9.12 -45.27
C GLU A 137 13.46 8.05 -45.97
N LYS A 138 14.05 7.39 -46.97
CA LYS A 138 13.38 6.32 -47.72
C LYS A 138 13.19 5.09 -46.84
N GLU A 139 14.21 4.67 -46.11
CA GLU A 139 14.15 3.55 -45.16
C GLU A 139 13.17 3.81 -44.01
N ILE A 140 13.14 5.05 -43.49
CA ILE A 140 12.17 5.46 -42.48
C ILE A 140 10.73 5.27 -43.00
N LYS A 141 10.43 5.80 -44.21
CA LYS A 141 9.11 5.66 -44.84
C LYS A 141 8.72 4.19 -45.08
N GLU A 142 9.66 3.35 -45.51
CA GLU A 142 9.44 1.93 -45.73
C GLU A 142 9.16 1.19 -44.39
N LYS A 143 9.93 1.47 -43.33
CA LYS A 143 9.76 0.91 -42.00
C LYS A 143 8.43 1.37 -41.36
N GLU A 144 8.06 2.65 -41.51
CA GLU A 144 6.73 3.14 -41.04
C GLU A 144 5.58 2.43 -41.76
N LYS A 145 5.70 2.24 -43.09
CA LYS A 145 4.69 1.51 -43.87
C LYS A 145 4.59 0.03 -43.44
N ALA A 146 5.72 -0.60 -43.17
CA ALA A 146 5.80 -1.97 -42.67
C ALA A 146 5.18 -2.08 -41.27
N LEU A 147 5.44 -1.13 -40.36
CA LEU A 147 4.85 -1.03 -39.01
C LEU A 147 3.32 -0.95 -39.10
N LEU A 148 2.78 -0.06 -39.93
CA LEU A 148 1.32 0.07 -40.12
C LEU A 148 0.71 -1.20 -40.69
N LYS A 149 1.37 -1.85 -41.67
CA LYS A 149 0.92 -3.12 -42.28
C LYS A 149 0.96 -4.28 -41.26
N SER A 150 1.90 -4.27 -40.34
CA SER A 150 2.03 -5.27 -39.27
C SER A 150 1.01 -5.09 -38.14
N ASN A 151 0.40 -3.91 -38.00
CA ASN A 151 -0.59 -3.63 -36.94
C ASN A 151 -1.96 -4.30 -37.20
N LYS A 152 -1.94 -5.61 -37.29
CA LYS A 152 -3.12 -6.45 -37.40
C LYS A 152 -3.64 -6.85 -36.01
N LYS A 153 -4.87 -7.40 -35.97
CA LYS A 153 -5.38 -8.08 -34.78
C LYS A 153 -4.44 -9.23 -34.39
N LEU A 154 -4.33 -9.50 -33.09
CA LEU A 154 -3.59 -10.65 -32.60
C LEU A 154 -4.19 -11.94 -33.20
N SER A 155 -3.34 -12.81 -33.69
CA SER A 155 -3.76 -14.14 -34.14
C SER A 155 -4.05 -15.06 -32.96
N GLY A 156 -4.82 -16.12 -33.19
CA GLY A 156 -5.08 -17.12 -32.15
C GLY A 156 -3.80 -17.74 -31.58
N LYS A 157 -2.74 -17.90 -32.40
CA LYS A 157 -1.42 -18.39 -31.97
C LYS A 157 -0.75 -17.41 -31.01
N GLU A 158 -0.72 -16.14 -31.34
CA GLU A 158 -0.14 -15.08 -30.46
C GLU A 158 -0.90 -14.95 -29.14
N ILE A 159 -2.23 -15.07 -29.18
CA ILE A 159 -3.05 -15.05 -27.97
C ILE A 159 -2.70 -16.26 -27.09
N LYS A 160 -2.60 -17.45 -27.70
CA LYS A 160 -2.25 -18.68 -26.98
C LYS A 160 -0.87 -18.55 -26.29
N GLU A 161 0.15 -18.11 -27.04
CA GLU A 161 1.52 -17.95 -26.52
C GLU A 161 1.55 -16.97 -25.33
N ARG A 162 0.86 -15.82 -25.42
CA ARG A 162 0.80 -14.83 -24.32
C ARG A 162 0.06 -15.37 -23.09
N VAL A 163 -1.02 -16.10 -23.30
CA VAL A 163 -1.77 -16.69 -22.18
C VAL A 163 -0.94 -17.78 -21.49
N GLU A 164 -0.30 -18.67 -22.26
CA GLU A 164 0.56 -19.72 -21.70
C GLU A 164 1.75 -19.13 -20.93
N GLU A 165 2.37 -18.03 -21.44
CA GLU A 165 3.40 -17.27 -20.73
C GLU A 165 2.88 -16.77 -19.37
N MET A 166 1.70 -16.12 -19.34
CA MET A 166 1.13 -15.60 -18.09
C MET A 166 0.72 -16.71 -17.12
N LEU A 167 0.15 -17.81 -17.61
CA LEU A 167 -0.17 -18.96 -16.75
C LEU A 167 1.07 -19.56 -16.11
N ARG A 168 2.18 -19.64 -16.85
CA ARG A 168 3.48 -20.07 -16.31
C ARG A 168 3.98 -19.11 -15.23
N LEU A 169 3.96 -17.80 -15.50
CA LEU A 169 4.40 -16.79 -14.54
C LEU A 169 3.57 -16.77 -13.25
N THR A 170 2.30 -17.17 -13.33
CA THR A 170 1.39 -17.22 -12.17
C THR A 170 1.23 -18.62 -11.56
N GLY A 171 1.91 -19.67 -12.12
CA GLY A 171 1.84 -21.03 -11.61
C GLY A 171 0.47 -21.68 -11.80
N LEU A 172 -0.16 -21.50 -12.96
CA LEU A 172 -1.50 -22.01 -13.28
C LEU A 172 -1.54 -22.85 -14.57
N GLU A 173 -0.41 -23.37 -15.04
CA GLU A 173 -0.33 -24.12 -16.31
C GLU A 173 -1.25 -25.35 -16.30
N ASP A 174 -1.28 -26.08 -15.19
CA ASP A 174 -2.10 -27.30 -14.99
C ASP A 174 -3.61 -26.96 -14.83
N LYS A 175 -3.96 -25.72 -14.57
CA LYS A 175 -5.33 -25.25 -14.35
C LYS A 175 -5.95 -24.55 -15.57
N ALA A 176 -5.28 -24.50 -16.72
CA ALA A 176 -5.72 -23.76 -17.91
C ALA A 176 -7.16 -24.08 -18.35
N ARG A 177 -7.62 -25.33 -18.17
CA ARG A 177 -8.96 -25.78 -18.53
C ARG A 177 -9.97 -25.76 -17.39
N ALA A 178 -9.55 -25.46 -16.16
CA ALA A 178 -10.43 -25.41 -14.99
C ALA A 178 -11.35 -24.18 -15.06
N TYR A 179 -12.54 -24.28 -14.48
CA TYR A 179 -13.49 -23.18 -14.33
C TYR A 179 -13.31 -22.50 -12.96
N PRO A 180 -13.72 -21.24 -12.79
CA PRO A 180 -13.60 -20.51 -11.52
C PRO A 180 -14.19 -21.24 -10.31
N SER A 181 -15.28 -22.01 -10.49
CA SER A 181 -15.89 -22.81 -9.43
C SER A 181 -14.99 -23.94 -8.90
N GLN A 182 -13.99 -24.36 -9.67
CA GLN A 182 -13.04 -25.44 -9.34
C GLN A 182 -11.73 -24.92 -8.72
N LEU A 183 -11.62 -23.60 -8.48
CA LEU A 183 -10.41 -22.95 -8.01
C LEU A 183 -10.55 -22.48 -6.56
N SER A 184 -9.44 -22.58 -5.81
CA SER A 184 -9.32 -21.92 -4.50
C SER A 184 -9.30 -20.38 -4.65
N GLY A 185 -9.49 -19.65 -3.53
CA GLY A 185 -9.41 -18.18 -3.52
C GLY A 185 -8.09 -17.65 -4.09
N GLY A 186 -6.97 -18.21 -3.64
CA GLY A 186 -5.64 -17.85 -4.14
C GLY A 186 -5.43 -18.17 -5.63
N GLN A 187 -5.96 -19.30 -6.11
CA GLN A 187 -5.94 -19.62 -7.55
C GLN A 187 -6.77 -18.63 -8.36
N LYS A 188 -7.99 -18.27 -7.90
CA LYS A 188 -8.80 -17.22 -8.52
C LYS A 188 -8.06 -15.90 -8.61
N GLN A 189 -7.34 -15.52 -7.55
CA GLN A 189 -6.53 -14.31 -7.53
C GLN A 189 -5.38 -14.37 -8.53
N ARG A 190 -4.67 -15.49 -8.63
CA ARG A 190 -3.63 -15.70 -9.65
C ARG A 190 -4.18 -15.60 -11.07
N VAL A 191 -5.40 -16.09 -11.34
CA VAL A 191 -6.09 -15.90 -12.64
C VAL A 191 -6.40 -14.42 -12.89
N ALA A 192 -6.87 -13.69 -11.88
CA ALA A 192 -7.14 -12.25 -12.00
C ALA A 192 -5.86 -11.46 -12.29
N ILE A 193 -4.74 -11.80 -11.64
CA ILE A 193 -3.41 -11.23 -11.91
C ILE A 193 -2.98 -11.54 -13.35
N ALA A 194 -3.03 -12.81 -13.77
CA ALA A 194 -2.67 -13.21 -15.12
C ALA A 194 -3.49 -12.46 -16.18
N ARG A 195 -4.80 -12.33 -15.97
CA ARG A 195 -5.71 -11.57 -16.85
C ARG A 195 -5.34 -10.07 -16.90
N ALA A 196 -4.99 -9.47 -15.77
CA ALA A 196 -4.60 -8.07 -15.73
C ALA A 196 -3.28 -7.81 -16.47
N LEU A 197 -2.35 -8.77 -16.46
CA LEU A 197 -1.00 -8.63 -17.00
C LEU A 197 -0.80 -9.16 -18.43
N VAL A 198 -1.73 -9.98 -18.96
CA VAL A 198 -1.59 -10.61 -20.28
C VAL A 198 -1.46 -9.59 -21.42
N GLY A 199 -2.02 -8.38 -21.24
CA GLY A 199 -1.88 -7.24 -22.16
C GLY A 199 -0.51 -6.58 -22.14
N LYS A 200 0.41 -6.99 -21.25
CA LYS A 200 1.71 -6.35 -20.98
C LYS A 200 1.56 -4.87 -20.64
N PRO A 201 0.74 -4.54 -19.61
CA PRO A 201 0.57 -3.15 -19.18
C PRO A 201 1.86 -2.60 -18.56
N LYS A 202 1.98 -1.27 -18.47
CA LYS A 202 3.04 -0.59 -17.69
C LYS A 202 2.60 -0.30 -16.25
N ILE A 203 1.30 -0.16 -16.04
CA ILE A 203 0.68 0.21 -14.76
C ILE A 203 -0.26 -0.92 -14.33
N LEU A 204 -0.18 -1.30 -13.06
CA LEU A 204 -1.08 -2.26 -12.43
C LEU A 204 -1.80 -1.58 -11.27
N LEU A 205 -3.11 -1.50 -11.33
CA LEU A 205 -3.97 -0.99 -10.28
C LEU A 205 -4.55 -2.17 -9.48
N CYS A 206 -4.36 -2.18 -8.16
CA CYS A 206 -4.84 -3.23 -7.27
C CYS A 206 -5.85 -2.64 -6.27
N ASP A 207 -7.13 -2.96 -6.44
CA ASP A 207 -8.20 -2.56 -5.53
C ASP A 207 -8.46 -3.70 -4.54
N GLU A 208 -7.87 -3.64 -3.35
CA GLU A 208 -7.97 -4.64 -2.27
C GLU A 208 -7.70 -6.09 -2.71
N ALA A 209 -6.64 -6.30 -3.47
CA ALA A 209 -6.33 -7.57 -4.13
C ALA A 209 -6.12 -8.78 -3.19
N THR A 210 -6.02 -8.59 -1.88
CA THR A 210 -5.76 -9.64 -0.88
C THR A 210 -6.82 -9.73 0.21
N SER A 211 -7.83 -8.86 0.23
CA SER A 211 -8.80 -8.75 1.33
C SER A 211 -9.67 -10.01 1.56
N ALA A 212 -9.82 -10.85 0.53
CA ALA A 212 -10.62 -12.07 0.58
C ALA A 212 -9.79 -13.35 0.75
N LEU A 213 -8.50 -13.22 1.13
CA LEU A 213 -7.54 -14.32 1.23
C LEU A 213 -7.10 -14.54 2.67
N ASP A 214 -6.75 -15.76 2.99
CA ASP A 214 -6.09 -16.10 4.26
C ASP A 214 -4.64 -15.54 4.31
N PRO A 215 -4.03 -15.39 5.49
CA PRO A 215 -2.69 -14.79 5.64
C PRO A 215 -1.59 -15.49 4.83
N ASN A 216 -1.58 -16.82 4.80
CA ASN A 216 -0.56 -17.58 4.06
C ASN A 216 -0.70 -17.37 2.55
N THR A 217 -1.91 -17.42 2.04
CA THR A 217 -2.20 -17.15 0.62
C THR A 217 -1.89 -15.70 0.27
N THR A 218 -2.19 -14.75 1.18
CA THR A 218 -1.84 -13.33 1.02
C THR A 218 -0.34 -13.16 0.80
N THR A 219 0.50 -13.76 1.65
CA THR A 219 1.97 -13.71 1.52
C THR A 219 2.42 -14.22 0.15
N GLN A 220 1.91 -15.38 -0.29
CA GLN A 220 2.24 -15.94 -1.61
C GLN A 220 1.83 -15.04 -2.78
N ILE A 221 0.68 -14.35 -2.69
CA ILE A 221 0.22 -13.42 -3.72
C ILE A 221 1.09 -12.16 -3.75
N ILE A 222 1.51 -11.66 -2.59
CA ILE A 222 2.40 -10.50 -2.51
C ILE A 222 3.80 -10.80 -3.07
N GLU A 223 4.36 -11.96 -2.76
CA GLU A 223 5.63 -12.43 -3.35
C GLU A 223 5.53 -12.58 -4.86
N LEU A 224 4.43 -13.14 -5.35
CA LEU A 224 4.15 -13.22 -6.78
C LEU A 224 4.10 -11.83 -7.42
N LEU A 225 3.35 -10.89 -6.84
CA LEU A 225 3.24 -9.51 -7.35
C LEU A 225 4.59 -8.81 -7.39
N ARG A 226 5.43 -8.97 -6.35
CA ARG A 226 6.80 -8.43 -6.31
C ARG A 226 7.65 -9.00 -7.45
N SER A 227 7.66 -10.34 -7.60
CA SER A 227 8.41 -11.00 -8.68
C SER A 227 7.96 -10.57 -10.08
N LEU A 228 6.64 -10.35 -10.27
CA LEU A 228 6.09 -9.89 -11.54
C LEU A 228 6.42 -8.40 -11.78
N GLN A 229 6.38 -7.57 -10.74
CA GLN A 229 6.75 -6.15 -10.83
C GLN A 229 8.21 -6.01 -11.29
N GLU A 230 9.14 -6.74 -10.68
CA GLU A 230 10.57 -6.72 -11.05
C GLU A 230 10.80 -7.23 -12.48
N LYS A 231 10.21 -8.39 -12.83
CA LYS A 231 10.38 -9.02 -14.15
C LYS A 231 9.78 -8.21 -15.29
N LEU A 232 8.63 -7.58 -15.06
CA LEU A 232 7.88 -6.86 -16.09
C LEU A 232 8.09 -5.34 -15.99
N LYS A 233 8.86 -4.86 -15.01
CA LYS A 233 9.12 -3.43 -14.71
C LYS A 233 7.82 -2.64 -14.60
N LEU A 234 6.88 -3.15 -13.78
CA LEU A 234 5.58 -2.53 -13.59
C LEU A 234 5.65 -1.38 -12.60
N THR A 235 4.80 -0.38 -12.80
CA THR A 235 4.40 0.53 -11.73
C THR A 235 3.11 -0.01 -11.12
N VAL A 236 3.08 -0.19 -9.81
CA VAL A 236 1.93 -0.77 -9.10
C VAL A 236 1.32 0.27 -8.19
N VAL A 237 0.01 0.45 -8.28
CA VAL A 237 -0.77 1.25 -7.32
C VAL A 237 -1.70 0.31 -6.57
N MET A 238 -1.51 0.22 -5.27
CA MET A 238 -2.21 -0.74 -4.42
C MET A 238 -3.06 -0.04 -3.37
N ILE A 239 -4.33 -0.40 -3.30
CA ILE A 239 -5.18 -0.08 -2.17
C ILE A 239 -5.25 -1.29 -1.24
N THR A 240 -5.03 -1.06 0.03
CA THR A 240 -5.27 -2.06 1.07
C THR A 240 -5.44 -1.38 2.43
N HIS A 241 -6.13 -2.05 3.33
CA HIS A 241 -6.19 -1.73 4.75
C HIS A 241 -5.31 -2.67 5.60
N GLN A 242 -4.64 -3.64 4.96
CA GLN A 242 -3.73 -4.60 5.61
C GLN A 242 -2.31 -4.01 5.64
N MET A 243 -1.89 -3.53 6.82
CA MET A 243 -0.59 -2.87 6.98
C MET A 243 0.59 -3.81 6.70
N GLU A 244 0.46 -5.10 6.99
CA GLU A 244 1.45 -6.12 6.70
C GLU A 244 1.74 -6.20 5.19
N VAL A 245 0.70 -6.06 4.36
CA VAL A 245 0.84 -6.02 2.90
C VAL A 245 1.60 -4.78 2.47
N VAL A 246 1.20 -3.60 2.99
CA VAL A 246 1.88 -2.33 2.67
C VAL A 246 3.36 -2.39 3.02
N LYS A 247 3.67 -2.79 4.25
CA LYS A 247 5.04 -2.90 4.76
C LYS A 247 5.91 -3.88 3.96
N SER A 248 5.30 -4.97 3.48
CA SER A 248 6.03 -6.00 2.77
C SER A 248 6.40 -5.64 1.34
N ILE A 249 5.60 -4.84 0.63
CA ILE A 249 5.80 -4.64 -0.81
C ILE A 249 5.93 -3.17 -1.26
N CYS A 250 5.25 -2.22 -0.59
CA CYS A 250 5.24 -0.82 -1.04
C CYS A 250 6.55 -0.11 -0.70
N ASN A 251 7.04 0.74 -1.62
CA ASN A 251 8.18 1.64 -1.38
C ASN A 251 7.72 3.07 -1.04
N LYS A 252 6.55 3.48 -1.52
CA LYS A 252 5.92 4.77 -1.20
C LYS A 252 4.48 4.57 -0.78
N VAL A 253 3.97 5.49 0.02
CA VAL A 253 2.58 5.45 0.50
C VAL A 253 1.95 6.84 0.53
N ALA A 254 0.62 6.86 0.35
CA ALA A 254 -0.23 8.00 0.68
C ALA A 254 -1.29 7.55 1.68
N VAL A 255 -1.45 8.29 2.76
CA VAL A 255 -2.48 8.07 3.79
C VAL A 255 -3.69 8.92 3.46
N MET A 256 -4.85 8.29 3.32
CA MET A 256 -6.10 8.98 3.04
C MET A 256 -7.04 8.96 4.23
N GLU A 257 -7.63 10.11 4.50
CA GLU A 257 -8.67 10.32 5.50
C GLU A 257 -9.71 11.29 4.95
N ASP A 258 -11.00 10.99 5.11
CA ASP A 258 -12.13 11.84 4.70
C ASP A 258 -12.02 12.41 3.28
N GLY A 259 -11.55 11.60 2.33
CA GLY A 259 -11.41 11.98 0.93
C GLY A 259 -10.18 12.84 0.61
N LYS A 260 -9.26 13.05 1.54
CA LYS A 260 -8.02 13.82 1.37
C LYS A 260 -6.80 12.92 1.56
N VAL A 261 -5.69 13.27 0.91
CA VAL A 261 -4.36 12.76 1.28
C VAL A 261 -3.85 13.64 2.41
N ILE A 262 -3.62 13.03 3.57
CA ILE A 262 -3.15 13.72 4.78
C ILE A 262 -1.64 13.58 4.98
N GLU A 263 -1.05 12.54 4.39
CA GLU A 263 0.38 12.26 4.48
C GLU A 263 0.83 11.47 3.25
N GLU A 264 2.03 11.78 2.72
CA GLU A 264 2.62 11.12 1.55
C GLU A 264 4.14 11.11 1.70
N GLY A 265 4.80 10.03 1.27
CA GLY A 265 6.24 9.91 1.27
C GLY A 265 6.73 8.49 1.04
N SER A 266 8.03 8.26 1.26
CA SER A 266 8.54 6.90 1.32
C SER A 266 7.92 6.16 2.51
N LEU A 267 7.76 4.84 2.37
CA LEU A 267 7.17 4.00 3.43
C LEU A 267 7.93 4.20 4.76
N VAL A 268 9.25 4.23 4.68
CA VAL A 268 10.11 4.39 5.88
C VAL A 268 9.87 5.75 6.55
N GLU A 269 9.84 6.86 5.78
CA GLU A 269 9.59 8.20 6.33
C GLU A 269 8.23 8.30 7.01
N VAL A 270 7.15 7.89 6.32
CA VAL A 270 5.78 8.00 6.83
C VAL A 270 5.60 7.18 8.12
N PHE A 271 6.24 6.00 8.22
CA PHE A 271 6.11 5.14 9.41
C PHE A 271 7.11 5.49 10.51
N SER A 272 8.26 6.09 10.19
CA SER A 272 9.24 6.54 11.19
C SER A 272 8.86 7.88 11.82
N GLU A 273 8.20 8.78 11.05
CA GLU A 273 7.80 10.12 11.49
C GLU A 273 6.33 10.43 11.16
N PRO A 274 5.39 9.64 11.71
CA PRO A 274 3.98 9.86 11.42
C PRO A 274 3.54 11.22 11.96
N LYS A 275 3.03 12.07 11.07
CA LYS A 275 2.58 13.43 11.41
C LYS A 275 1.12 13.47 11.85
N SER A 276 0.29 12.61 11.26
CA SER A 276 -1.14 12.53 11.55
C SER A 276 -1.45 11.51 12.64
N SER A 277 -2.56 11.71 13.38
CA SER A 277 -3.09 10.74 14.33
C SER A 277 -3.41 9.40 13.65
N THR A 278 -3.97 9.46 12.45
CA THR A 278 -4.33 8.28 11.65
C THR A 278 -3.10 7.46 11.26
N THR A 279 -2.01 8.09 10.85
CA THR A 279 -0.76 7.38 10.54
C THR A 279 -0.13 6.77 11.80
N LYS A 280 -0.16 7.49 12.93
CA LYS A 280 0.27 6.96 14.23
C LYS A 280 -0.53 5.71 14.61
N GLU A 281 -1.83 5.74 14.43
CA GLU A 281 -2.71 4.62 14.72
C GLU A 281 -2.43 3.40 13.81
N PHE A 282 -2.14 3.60 12.53
CA PHE A 282 -1.72 2.54 11.62
C PHE A 282 -0.37 1.94 12.03
N ARG A 283 0.58 2.74 12.48
CA ARG A 283 1.84 2.26 13.06
C ARG A 283 1.59 1.44 14.33
N GLU A 284 0.75 1.93 15.24
CA GLU A 284 0.47 1.30 16.53
C GLU A 284 -0.33 -0.01 16.43
N LYS A 285 -1.29 -0.10 15.52
CA LYS A 285 -2.09 -1.33 15.31
C LYS A 285 -1.23 -2.53 14.95
N THR A 286 -0.12 -2.30 14.28
CA THR A 286 0.81 -3.36 13.88
C THR A 286 1.70 -3.83 15.04
N LEU A 287 1.80 -3.06 16.12
CA LEU A 287 2.79 -3.29 17.18
C LEU A 287 2.24 -4.02 18.42
N TYR A 288 0.95 -4.43 18.49
CA TYR A 288 0.33 -4.97 19.72
C TYR A 288 0.59 -4.13 20.98
N ARG A 289 0.87 -2.84 20.77
CA ARG A 289 1.47 -1.93 21.75
C ARG A 289 0.50 -1.49 22.83
N LYS A 290 -0.78 -1.29 22.49
CA LYS A 290 -1.77 -0.72 23.43
C LYS A 290 -1.96 -1.60 24.66
N GLU A 291 -1.99 -2.92 24.50
CA GLU A 291 -2.18 -3.87 25.61
C GLU A 291 -0.93 -3.96 26.48
N ALA A 292 0.27 -3.96 25.87
CA ALA A 292 1.54 -4.00 26.62
C ALA A 292 1.78 -2.71 27.43
N LEU A 293 1.46 -1.54 26.88
CA LEU A 293 1.58 -0.25 27.57
C LEU A 293 0.54 -0.11 28.70
N ALA A 294 -0.72 -0.49 28.47
CA ALA A 294 -1.77 -0.40 29.48
C ALA A 294 -1.46 -1.21 30.75
N LEU A 295 -0.72 -2.32 30.63
CA LEU A 295 -0.27 -3.14 31.76
C LEU A 295 0.90 -2.50 32.53
N THR A 296 1.62 -1.53 31.93
CA THR A 296 2.86 -1.00 32.47
C THR A 296 2.79 0.46 32.92
N GLU A 297 1.79 1.23 32.48
CA GLU A 297 1.70 2.69 32.70
C GLU A 297 1.46 3.11 34.15
N LYS A 298 0.88 2.25 35.00
CA LYS A 298 0.41 2.65 36.34
C LYS A 298 1.48 3.12 37.33
N ASN A 299 2.79 2.89 37.07
CA ASN A 299 3.87 3.24 38.03
C ASN A 299 5.21 3.66 37.41
N ARG A 300 5.30 4.01 36.13
CA ARG A 300 6.58 4.29 35.44
C ARG A 300 6.67 5.74 34.99
N ARG A 301 7.83 6.39 35.27
CA ARG A 301 8.00 7.84 35.09
C ARG A 301 8.79 8.23 33.85
N ASN A 302 9.67 7.36 33.33
CA ASN A 302 10.61 7.71 32.26
C ASN A 302 10.51 6.70 31.11
N LEU A 303 9.34 6.69 30.44
CA LEU A 303 9.08 5.83 29.29
C LEU A 303 9.53 6.52 28.01
N TYR A 304 10.37 5.84 27.24
CA TYR A 304 10.86 6.30 25.95
C TYR A 304 10.58 5.28 24.86
N GLU A 305 10.21 5.76 23.69
CA GLU A 305 10.24 4.96 22.46
C GLU A 305 11.50 5.32 21.67
N LEU A 306 12.23 4.28 21.32
CA LEU A 306 13.41 4.37 20.48
C LEU A 306 13.06 3.81 19.11
N THR A 307 13.41 4.53 18.03
CA THR A 307 13.25 4.05 16.66
C THR A 307 14.61 3.95 15.99
N PHE A 308 14.88 2.77 15.44
CA PHE A 308 16.11 2.40 14.75
C PHE A 308 15.81 2.18 13.28
N ILE A 309 16.61 2.73 12.37
CA ILE A 309 16.40 2.63 10.92
C ILE A 309 17.66 2.13 10.25
N GLY A 310 17.53 1.15 9.33
CA GLY A 310 18.63 0.62 8.56
C GLY A 310 19.66 -0.13 9.43
N GLU A 311 20.94 0.12 9.21
CA GLU A 311 22.03 -0.54 9.94
C GLU A 311 22.00 -0.28 11.45
N LYS A 312 21.38 0.84 11.87
CA LYS A 312 21.22 1.18 13.29
C LYS A 312 20.36 0.17 14.06
N ALA A 313 19.50 -0.58 13.38
CA ALA A 313 18.73 -1.64 14.03
C ALA A 313 19.58 -2.81 14.57
N ASN A 314 20.84 -2.91 14.12
CA ASN A 314 21.82 -3.90 14.58
C ASN A 314 22.84 -3.30 15.58
N ASP A 315 22.75 -2.00 15.88
CA ASP A 315 23.68 -1.30 16.75
C ASP A 315 23.42 -1.70 18.22
N PRO A 316 24.44 -2.11 19.00
CA PRO A 316 24.30 -2.43 20.42
C PRO A 316 24.14 -1.18 21.32
N ALA A 317 23.47 -0.14 20.83
CA ALA A 317 23.36 1.17 21.47
C ALA A 317 22.85 1.11 22.92
N ILE A 318 21.88 0.22 23.21
CA ILE A 318 21.36 0.04 24.59
C ILE A 318 22.45 -0.54 25.51
N MET A 319 23.22 -1.51 25.03
CA MET A 319 24.30 -2.11 25.83
C MET A 319 25.41 -1.09 26.11
N GLU A 320 25.76 -0.29 25.11
CA GLU A 320 26.76 0.78 25.28
C GLU A 320 26.25 1.87 26.22
N LEU A 321 24.98 2.25 26.10
CA LEU A 321 24.33 3.24 26.96
C LEU A 321 24.42 2.85 28.45
N VAL A 322 24.00 1.63 28.83
CA VAL A 322 24.01 1.20 30.23
C VAL A 322 25.43 0.95 30.79
N ARG A 323 26.42 0.79 29.90
CA ARG A 323 27.85 0.74 30.32
C ARG A 323 28.48 2.11 30.55
N THR A 324 27.96 3.11 29.85
CA THR A 324 28.57 4.47 29.85
C THR A 324 27.92 5.40 30.86
N TYR A 325 26.60 5.26 31.05
CA TYR A 325 25.80 6.12 31.92
C TYR A 325 25.25 5.34 33.12
N PRO A 326 25.17 5.93 34.31
CA PRO A 326 24.63 5.26 35.51
C PRO A 326 23.08 5.20 35.47
N VAL A 327 22.55 4.52 34.47
CA VAL A 327 21.10 4.31 34.26
C VAL A 327 20.78 2.82 34.16
N GLU A 328 19.61 2.45 34.68
CA GLU A 328 19.04 1.13 34.51
C GLU A 328 17.99 1.20 33.38
N VAL A 329 18.02 0.26 32.44
CA VAL A 329 17.07 0.19 31.33
C VAL A 329 16.29 -1.10 31.39
N SER A 330 14.98 -1.00 31.46
CA SER A 330 14.06 -2.13 31.29
C SER A 330 13.42 -2.05 29.90
N ILE A 331 13.60 -3.07 29.07
CA ILE A 331 12.92 -3.19 27.77
C ILE A 331 11.51 -3.74 28.04
N LEU A 332 10.49 -2.97 27.72
CA LEU A 332 9.09 -3.32 27.92
C LEU A 332 8.46 -3.95 26.68
N PHE A 333 8.85 -3.44 25.52
CA PHE A 333 8.40 -3.92 24.24
C PHE A 333 9.51 -3.71 23.21
N GLY A 334 9.63 -4.63 22.24
CA GLY A 334 10.57 -4.49 21.13
C GLY A 334 10.08 -5.22 19.93
N ASN A 335 10.22 -4.58 18.77
CA ASN A 335 9.91 -5.17 17.48
C ASN A 335 10.98 -4.75 16.47
N ILE A 336 11.39 -5.69 15.61
CA ILE A 336 12.23 -5.42 14.45
C ILE A 336 11.52 -6.00 13.24
N GLU A 337 11.25 -5.17 12.26
CA GLU A 337 10.59 -5.55 11.02
C GLU A 337 11.36 -5.01 9.82
N ILE A 338 11.02 -5.46 8.62
CA ILE A 338 11.64 -4.97 7.39
C ILE A 338 10.59 -4.15 6.63
N LEU A 339 10.86 -2.85 6.47
CA LEU A 339 10.03 -1.94 5.69
C LEU A 339 10.69 -1.72 4.33
N SER A 340 10.10 -2.26 3.27
CA SER A 340 10.65 -2.14 1.90
C SER A 340 12.14 -2.53 1.79
N GLY A 341 12.55 -3.58 2.50
CA GLY A 341 13.95 -4.05 2.51
C GLY A 341 14.86 -3.33 3.51
N VAL A 342 14.37 -2.33 4.24
CA VAL A 342 15.12 -1.59 5.26
C VAL A 342 14.74 -2.12 6.65
N PRO A 343 15.69 -2.58 7.49
CA PRO A 343 15.42 -2.90 8.89
C PRO A 343 14.86 -1.69 9.63
N PHE A 344 13.78 -1.90 10.36
CA PHE A 344 13.09 -0.89 11.17
C PHE A 344 12.81 -1.48 12.53
N GLY A 345 13.46 -0.94 13.56
CA GLY A 345 13.32 -1.40 14.94
C GLY A 345 12.61 -0.36 15.80
N THR A 346 11.73 -0.81 16.68
CA THR A 346 11.17 0.01 17.75
C THR A 346 11.37 -0.67 19.09
N LEU A 347 11.85 0.07 20.09
CA LEU A 347 11.95 -0.39 21.48
C LEU A 347 11.21 0.58 22.38
N THR A 348 10.35 0.07 23.25
CA THR A 348 9.80 0.84 24.37
C THR A 348 10.59 0.47 25.62
N ILE A 349 11.21 1.45 26.25
CA ILE A 349 12.06 1.28 27.41
C ILE A 349 11.56 2.12 28.58
N ASP A 350 11.80 1.63 29.80
CA ASP A 350 11.72 2.40 31.04
C ASP A 350 13.13 2.63 31.55
N MET A 351 13.52 3.91 31.72
CA MET A 351 14.86 4.32 32.12
C MET A 351 14.83 4.83 33.55
N LYS A 352 15.66 4.27 34.46
CA LYS A 352 15.80 4.69 35.83
C LYS A 352 17.22 5.25 36.07
N GLY A 353 17.30 6.35 36.81
CA GLY A 353 18.54 7.04 37.10
C GLY A 353 18.23 8.43 37.65
N GLU A 354 19.29 9.20 37.96
CA GLU A 354 19.14 10.62 38.28
C GLU A 354 18.75 11.40 37.03
N GLY A 355 17.98 12.48 37.17
CA GLY A 355 17.43 13.23 36.04
C GLY A 355 18.51 13.70 35.05
N LYS A 356 19.69 14.08 35.52
CA LYS A 356 20.83 14.47 34.68
C LYS A 356 21.35 13.29 33.84
N ASP A 357 21.52 12.13 34.47
CA ASP A 357 22.06 10.95 33.81
C ASP A 357 21.09 10.43 32.71
N ILE A 358 19.78 10.52 32.97
CA ILE A 358 18.76 10.20 31.97
C ILE A 358 18.84 11.17 30.79
N LEU A 359 19.00 12.48 31.04
CA LEU A 359 19.14 13.47 29.97
C LEU A 359 20.41 13.24 29.13
N ASP A 360 21.54 12.93 29.78
CA ASP A 360 22.80 12.62 29.10
C ASP A 360 22.68 11.32 28.29
N ALA A 361 22.02 10.31 28.83
CA ALA A 361 21.71 9.05 28.14
C ALA A 361 20.79 9.25 26.90
N VAL A 362 19.75 10.09 27.00
CA VAL A 362 18.89 10.46 25.88
C VAL A 362 19.68 11.25 24.83
N ALA A 363 20.54 12.19 25.25
CA ALA A 363 21.41 12.94 24.34
C ALA A 363 22.37 12.01 23.58
N TYR A 364 22.93 11.00 24.25
CA TYR A 364 23.77 9.97 23.63
C TYR A 364 22.98 9.19 22.55
N LEU A 365 21.78 8.68 22.84
CA LEU A 365 20.97 7.97 21.86
C LEU A 365 20.67 8.84 20.63
N LYS A 366 20.33 10.11 20.83
CA LYS A 366 20.13 11.07 19.75
C LYS A 366 21.39 11.32 18.93
N SER A 367 22.57 11.37 19.56
CA SER A 367 23.86 11.52 18.86
C SER A 367 24.22 10.33 17.97
N ARG A 368 23.64 9.15 18.26
CA ARG A 368 23.74 7.92 17.43
C ARG A 368 22.67 7.87 16.34
N GLU A 369 21.95 8.97 16.12
CA GLU A 369 20.84 9.06 15.13
C GLU A 369 19.67 8.10 15.43
N ILE A 370 19.52 7.70 16.70
CA ILE A 370 18.37 6.96 17.18
C ILE A 370 17.30 7.96 17.56
N LYS A 371 16.10 7.81 17.03
CA LYS A 371 14.97 8.65 17.45
C LYS A 371 14.52 8.26 18.83
N VAL A 372 14.32 9.25 19.67
CA VAL A 372 13.86 9.09 21.05
C VAL A 372 12.62 9.96 21.24
N GLU A 373 11.48 9.30 21.48
CA GLU A 373 10.19 9.93 21.80
C GLU A 373 9.84 9.61 23.26
N GLU A 374 9.53 10.63 24.06
CA GLU A 374 9.06 10.45 25.43
C GLU A 374 7.58 10.13 25.42
N LEU A 375 7.19 8.99 26.03
CA LEU A 375 5.81 8.46 25.98
C LEU A 375 4.97 8.86 27.20
N GLY A 376 5.56 9.31 28.26
CA GLY A 376 4.89 9.75 29.49
C GLY A 376 5.88 9.91 30.61
N GLY A 377 5.75 10.97 31.40
CA GLY A 377 6.55 11.27 32.56
C GLY A 377 6.18 12.65 33.11
N HIS A 378 6.32 12.83 34.42
CA HIS A 378 6.30 14.18 34.98
C HIS A 378 7.50 14.96 34.42
N ARG A 379 7.23 16.12 33.81
CA ARG A 379 8.28 17.10 33.44
C ARG A 379 9.31 17.18 34.58
N ILE A 380 10.58 16.98 34.24
CA ILE A 380 11.68 17.32 35.15
C ILE A 380 11.63 18.85 35.29
N GLU A 381 11.27 19.36 36.48
CA GLU A 381 11.25 20.79 36.76
C GLU A 381 12.68 21.31 36.57
N GLY A 382 12.92 22.15 35.54
CA GLY A 382 14.22 22.79 35.35
C GLY A 382 14.57 23.28 33.95
N PHE A 383 13.70 23.21 32.96
CA PHE A 383 14.02 23.75 31.63
C PHE A 383 12.94 24.74 31.15
N SER A 384 13.24 26.05 31.31
CA SER A 384 12.50 27.15 30.65
C SER A 384 13.01 27.34 29.23
N GLY A 385 12.44 26.56 28.28
CA GLY A 385 12.57 26.86 26.87
C GLY A 385 11.20 27.36 26.36
N GLU A 386 11.19 28.52 25.76
CA GLU A 386 10.00 29.21 25.24
C GLU A 386 9.18 28.27 24.31
N GLU A 387 8.00 27.91 24.78
CA GLU A 387 7.02 27.16 23.97
C GLU A 387 6.03 28.11 23.31
N ASN A 388 5.88 27.95 22.01
CA ASN A 388 4.76 28.47 21.24
C ASN A 388 3.47 27.74 21.67
N ASP A 389 2.66 28.42 22.47
CA ASP A 389 1.38 27.98 23.03
C ASP A 389 0.27 28.18 21.98
N SER A 390 0.06 27.18 21.09
CA SER A 390 -1.06 27.25 20.10
C SER A 390 -1.86 25.95 19.94
N CYS A 391 -1.93 25.10 20.97
CA CYS A 391 -2.84 23.95 20.98
C CYS A 391 -3.45 23.67 22.35
N ARG A 392 -4.15 24.68 22.91
CA ARG A 392 -5.14 24.46 23.96
C ARG A 392 -6.52 24.79 23.42
N GLY A 393 -7.30 23.76 23.12
CA GLY A 393 -8.70 23.92 22.72
C GLY A 393 -9.47 22.61 22.71
N GLN A 394 -10.18 22.38 23.84
CA GLN A 394 -11.47 21.71 23.93
C GLN A 394 -11.55 20.20 23.73
N ASN A 395 -11.71 19.34 24.77
CA ASN A 395 -13.02 18.96 25.29
C ASN A 395 -12.89 18.00 26.49
N PRO A 396 -13.37 18.35 27.72
CA PRO A 396 -13.28 17.47 28.89
C PRO A 396 -14.57 16.64 29.14
N GLU A 397 -15.36 16.29 28.13
CA GLU A 397 -16.64 15.57 28.34
C GLU A 397 -16.65 14.08 27.95
N TYR A 398 -15.50 13.48 27.56
CA TYR A 398 -15.49 12.09 27.10
C TYR A 398 -15.09 11.05 28.18
N TYR A 399 -14.84 11.48 29.43
CA TYR A 399 -14.41 10.59 30.54
C TYR A 399 -15.42 10.46 31.68
N LYS A 400 -16.72 10.50 31.39
CA LYS A 400 -17.77 10.23 32.39
C LYS A 400 -18.80 9.25 31.88
N ASN A 401 -18.47 8.04 31.51
CA ASN A 401 -19.45 6.94 31.39
C ASN A 401 -18.78 5.58 31.16
N THR A 402 -17.96 5.09 32.08
CA THR A 402 -17.63 3.67 32.19
C THR A 402 -17.31 3.29 33.63
N GLU A 403 -18.25 3.58 34.55
CA GLU A 403 -18.38 2.86 35.81
C GLU A 403 -19.78 2.25 35.82
N ARG A 404 -19.92 1.09 35.21
CA ARG A 404 -20.92 0.08 35.60
C ARG A 404 -20.26 -1.27 35.46
N SER A 405 -19.90 -1.80 36.62
CA SER A 405 -19.57 -3.18 36.89
C SER A 405 -20.60 -4.10 36.27
N GLU A 406 -20.23 -4.94 35.32
CA GLU A 406 -20.89 -6.21 35.06
C GLU A 406 -20.00 -7.31 35.62
N GLU A 407 -20.46 -7.88 36.77
CA GLU A 407 -19.99 -9.15 37.30
C GLU A 407 -20.28 -10.23 36.26
N VAL A 408 -19.22 -10.75 35.63
CA VAL A 408 -19.30 -11.94 34.80
C VAL A 408 -19.39 -13.13 35.75
N LYS A 409 -20.59 -13.70 35.90
CA LYS A 409 -20.80 -15.03 36.48
C LYS A 409 -20.11 -16.03 35.56
N ILE A 410 -19.09 -16.67 36.09
CA ILE A 410 -18.47 -17.85 35.48
C ILE A 410 -19.43 -19.00 35.80
N ASP A 411 -20.17 -19.48 34.83
CA ASP A 411 -20.99 -20.70 34.95
C ASP A 411 -20.09 -21.94 34.97
N ASP A 412 -20.39 -22.79 35.98
CA ASP A 412 -19.79 -24.10 36.31
C ASP A 412 -20.19 -25.20 35.29
N GLU A 413 -19.91 -25.06 34.00
CA GLU A 413 -20.24 -26.07 32.98
C GLU A 413 -19.05 -26.78 32.31
N LEU A 414 -17.85 -26.73 32.90
CA LEU A 414 -16.69 -27.48 32.39
C LEU A 414 -16.21 -28.57 33.40
N ARG A 415 -17.11 -29.43 33.84
CA ARG A 415 -16.77 -30.59 34.69
C ARG A 415 -17.43 -31.91 34.28
N GLU A 416 -17.64 -32.18 32.99
CA GLU A 416 -18.15 -33.51 32.56
C GLU A 416 -17.52 -34.15 31.33
N GLU A 417 -16.39 -33.67 30.80
CA GLU A 417 -15.74 -34.32 29.65
C GLU A 417 -14.43 -35.07 29.94
N ASP A 418 -14.07 -35.30 31.20
CA ASP A 418 -12.84 -36.08 31.54
C ASP A 418 -13.15 -37.55 31.95
N LYS A 419 -14.14 -38.20 31.35
CA LYS A 419 -14.44 -39.62 31.59
C LYS A 419 -14.60 -40.50 30.37
N ILE A 420 -14.05 -40.19 29.24
CA ILE A 420 -14.06 -41.10 28.09
C ILE A 420 -12.66 -41.19 27.47
N TRP A 421 -11.70 -41.72 28.23
CA TRP A 421 -10.45 -42.29 27.67
C TRP A 421 -9.76 -43.17 28.70
N ASN A 422 -10.43 -44.28 29.09
CA ASN A 422 -9.81 -45.48 29.63
C ASN A 422 -10.84 -46.63 29.54
N GLY A 423 -10.76 -47.36 28.43
CA GLY A 423 -11.52 -48.56 28.16
C GLY A 423 -11.10 -49.12 26.80
#